data_e8033b5867d853df6a31d73c4ce8f132
#
_entry.id   e8033b5867d853df6a31d73c4ce8f132
#
_cell.length_a   1.000
_cell.length_b   1.000
_cell.length_c   1.000
_cell.angle_alpha   90.00
_cell.angle_beta   90.00
_cell.angle_gamma   90.00
#
_symmetry.space_group_name_H-M   'P 1'
#
loop_
_entity.id
_entity.type
_entity.pdbx_description
1 polymer ?
#
loop_
_entity_poly.entity_id
_entity_poly.type
_entity_poly.pdbx_seq_one_letter_code
_entity_poly.pdbx_strand_id
1 'polypeptide(L)'
;MAGGDGSLAPIAGVALERDLPFVCIPFGTRNHFARDLGIDRNDPSGALQAFGGIERRIDVGRADERLLLNNVSLGIYASLVHRREGHRRRRAAFARVRALAILLTHRQPLGISIDGVPVESRLVLAANNAYVLELPSLGERQRLDEGKLYLYCPDAEPSERSGERFVVDAAEHRLEAAIDGEPDVVSTPVEFRIEPRALRVLVPPERG
;
A
#
# COMPACT_ATOMS: atom_id res chain seq x y z
N MET A 1 -5.25 -4.81 16.81
CA MET A 1 -5.71 -5.82 15.82
C MET A 1 -4.59 -6.81 15.53
N ALA A 2 -4.84 -8.10 15.67
CA ALA A 2 -3.93 -9.15 15.22
C ALA A 2 -4.36 -9.61 13.83
N GLY A 3 -3.46 -9.50 12.83
CA GLY A 3 -3.79 -9.85 11.45
C GLY A 3 -2.67 -9.56 10.47
N GLY A 4 -2.93 -9.83 9.18
CA GLY A 4 -2.07 -9.43 8.07
C GLY A 4 -2.53 -8.13 7.43
N ASP A 5 -1.73 -7.58 6.50
CA ASP A 5 -1.95 -6.27 5.88
C ASP A 5 -3.40 -6.08 5.37
N GLY A 6 -3.97 -7.06 4.66
CA GLY A 6 -5.33 -6.94 4.10
C GLY A 6 -6.46 -6.90 5.14
N SER A 7 -6.23 -7.35 6.38
CA SER A 7 -7.23 -7.32 7.45
C SER A 7 -7.11 -6.11 8.37
N LEU A 8 -6.03 -5.35 8.27
CA LEU A 8 -5.75 -4.21 9.15
C LEU A 8 -6.56 -2.97 8.78
N ALA A 9 -6.70 -2.67 7.49
CA ALA A 9 -7.32 -1.43 7.01
C ALA A 9 -8.77 -1.23 7.50
N PRO A 10 -9.69 -2.22 7.49
CA PRO A 10 -11.05 -2.04 8.01
C PRO A 10 -11.07 -1.67 9.50
N ILE A 11 -10.19 -2.27 10.31
CA ILE A 11 -10.14 -1.99 11.76
C ILE A 11 -9.44 -0.66 12.03
N ALA A 12 -8.40 -0.31 11.26
CA ALA A 12 -7.79 1.00 11.31
C ALA A 12 -8.79 2.11 10.94
N GLY A 13 -9.70 1.85 9.99
CA GLY A 13 -10.81 2.76 9.67
C GLY A 13 -11.71 3.05 10.86
N VAL A 14 -12.13 2.01 11.58
CA VAL A 14 -12.94 2.19 12.81
C VAL A 14 -12.16 2.94 13.89
N ALA A 15 -10.87 2.66 14.05
CA ALA A 15 -10.02 3.39 15.00
C ALA A 15 -9.90 4.87 14.63
N LEU A 16 -9.71 5.16 13.34
CA LEU A 16 -9.64 6.51 12.79
C LEU A 16 -10.94 7.30 13.04
N GLU A 17 -12.10 6.72 12.69
CA GLU A 17 -13.42 7.36 12.87
C GLU A 17 -13.74 7.69 14.32
N ARG A 18 -13.19 6.92 15.26
CA ARG A 18 -13.44 7.08 16.71
C ARG A 18 -12.28 7.74 17.46
N ASP A 19 -11.26 8.22 16.75
CA ASP A 19 -9.99 8.73 17.31
C ASP A 19 -9.40 7.78 18.39
N LEU A 20 -9.46 6.47 18.14
CA LEU A 20 -8.90 5.46 19.02
C LEU A 20 -7.47 5.10 18.59
N PRO A 21 -6.55 4.84 19.54
CA PRO A 21 -5.24 4.35 19.20
C PRO A 21 -5.30 2.92 18.62
N PHE A 22 -4.60 2.72 17.51
CA PHE A 22 -4.53 1.43 16.83
C PHE A 22 -3.23 0.71 17.18
N VAL A 23 -3.33 -0.57 17.54
CA VAL A 23 -2.19 -1.48 17.76
C VAL A 23 -2.15 -2.53 16.66
N CYS A 24 -1.03 -2.62 15.95
CA CYS A 24 -0.78 -3.63 14.93
C CYS A 24 -0.02 -4.82 15.54
N ILE A 25 -0.64 -6.01 15.53
CA ILE A 25 0.00 -7.27 15.92
C ILE A 25 0.19 -8.10 14.64
N PRO A 26 1.44 -8.42 14.23
CA PRO A 26 1.74 -9.08 12.97
C PRO A 26 1.37 -10.56 13.02
N PHE A 27 0.25 -10.93 12.39
CA PHE A 27 -0.21 -12.33 12.28
C PHE A 27 -0.40 -12.77 10.82
N GLY A 28 0.02 -11.96 9.86
CA GLY A 28 -0.04 -12.25 8.44
C GLY A 28 1.24 -12.91 7.92
N THR A 29 1.26 -13.12 6.60
CA THR A 29 2.42 -13.73 5.90
C THR A 29 3.52 -12.70 5.59
N ARG A 30 3.17 -11.44 5.40
CA ARG A 30 4.10 -10.37 4.96
C ARG A 30 4.30 -9.29 6.01
N ASN A 31 3.21 -8.83 6.62
CA ASN A 31 3.19 -7.82 7.69
C ASN A 31 4.01 -6.57 7.34
N HIS A 32 3.80 -6.02 6.13
CA HIS A 32 4.54 -4.84 5.65
C HIS A 32 4.26 -3.63 6.53
N PHE A 33 2.98 -3.42 6.88
CA PHE A 33 2.60 -2.31 7.74
C PHE A 33 3.25 -2.39 9.13
N ALA A 34 3.29 -3.57 9.75
CA ALA A 34 3.98 -3.76 11.02
C ALA A 34 5.48 -3.43 10.93
N ARG A 35 6.14 -3.91 9.86
CA ARG A 35 7.55 -3.60 9.59
C ARG A 35 7.79 -2.10 9.49
N ASP A 36 6.95 -1.39 8.73
CA ASP A 36 7.08 0.03 8.49
C ASP A 36 6.82 0.86 9.77
N LEU A 37 6.06 0.30 10.73
CA LEU A 37 5.93 0.83 12.09
C LEU A 37 7.13 0.55 13.00
N GLY A 38 8.14 -0.18 12.53
CA GLY A 38 9.29 -0.61 13.34
C GLY A 38 9.01 -1.82 14.23
N ILE A 39 7.91 -2.54 14.00
CA ILE A 39 7.53 -3.75 14.75
C ILE A 39 8.16 -4.96 14.06
N ASP A 40 8.81 -5.83 14.82
CA ASP A 40 9.33 -7.09 14.27
C ASP A 40 8.15 -7.95 13.75
N ARG A 41 8.07 -8.06 12.43
CA ARG A 41 7.00 -8.79 11.74
C ARG A 41 6.95 -10.29 12.04
N ASN A 42 8.01 -10.85 12.67
CA ASN A 42 8.13 -12.25 13.03
C ASN A 42 7.93 -12.48 14.54
N ASP A 43 7.75 -11.42 15.33
CA ASP A 43 7.52 -11.48 16.79
C ASP A 43 6.18 -10.87 17.19
N PRO A 44 5.06 -11.58 17.03
CA PRO A 44 3.75 -11.12 17.48
C PRO A 44 3.68 -10.86 18.98
N SER A 45 4.45 -11.61 19.77
CA SER A 45 4.47 -11.45 21.23
C SER A 45 5.15 -10.17 21.65
N GLY A 46 6.30 -9.83 21.01
CA GLY A 46 6.97 -8.55 21.24
C GLY A 46 6.12 -7.35 20.84
N ALA A 47 5.27 -7.50 19.82
CA ALA A 47 4.36 -6.45 19.38
C ALA A 47 3.33 -6.06 20.49
N LEU A 48 3.03 -6.93 21.47
CA LEU A 48 2.15 -6.60 22.58
C LEU A 48 2.73 -5.49 23.49
N GLN A 49 4.04 -5.27 23.46
CA GLN A 49 4.68 -4.15 24.19
C GLN A 49 4.19 -2.78 23.69
N ALA A 50 3.59 -2.71 22.51
CA ALA A 50 2.95 -1.50 22.00
C ALA A 50 1.82 -0.98 22.90
N PHE A 51 1.15 -1.82 23.69
CA PHE A 51 0.10 -1.37 24.61
C PHE A 51 0.62 -0.46 25.75
N GLY A 52 1.90 -0.58 26.10
CA GLY A 52 2.58 0.33 27.04
C GLY A 52 3.63 1.20 26.35
N GLY A 53 3.59 1.29 25.05
CA GLY A 53 4.59 1.95 24.22
C GLY A 53 4.29 3.42 23.91
N ILE A 54 4.78 3.87 22.76
CA ILE A 54 4.74 5.26 22.34
C ILE A 54 3.60 5.45 21.34
N GLU A 55 2.80 6.51 21.53
CA GLU A 55 1.82 6.93 20.54
C GLU A 55 2.50 7.75 19.43
N ARG A 56 2.19 7.39 18.18
CA ARG A 56 2.60 8.13 16.98
C ARG A 56 1.36 8.42 16.13
N ARG A 57 1.39 9.51 15.39
CA ARG A 57 0.38 9.81 14.38
C ARG A 57 0.99 9.59 13.00
N ILE A 58 0.30 8.80 12.19
CA ILE A 58 0.72 8.46 10.85
C ILE A 58 -0.31 8.88 9.81
N ASP A 59 0.14 9.01 8.57
CA ASP A 59 -0.72 9.29 7.45
C ASP A 59 -1.53 8.04 7.05
N VAL A 60 -2.71 8.27 6.51
CA VAL A 60 -3.48 7.25 5.81
C VAL A 60 -3.82 7.75 4.42
N GLY A 61 -3.80 6.86 3.45
CA GLY A 61 -4.28 7.16 2.11
C GLY A 61 -5.77 6.81 1.98
N ARG A 62 -6.39 7.37 0.95
CA ARG A 62 -7.72 6.99 0.48
C ARG A 62 -7.72 6.75 -1.02
N ALA A 63 -8.50 5.77 -1.45
CA ALA A 63 -8.98 5.62 -2.82
C ALA A 63 -10.49 5.79 -2.77
N ASP A 64 -11.00 6.95 -3.16
CA ASP A 64 -12.34 7.45 -2.84
C ASP A 64 -12.59 7.31 -1.32
N GLU A 65 -13.57 6.49 -0.91
CA GLU A 65 -13.87 6.26 0.51
C GLU A 65 -13.07 5.11 1.14
N ARG A 66 -12.29 4.35 0.37
CA ARG A 66 -11.53 3.20 0.88
C ARG A 66 -10.23 3.62 1.51
N LEU A 67 -10.02 3.20 2.75
CA LEU A 67 -8.79 3.45 3.50
C LEU A 67 -7.64 2.59 2.96
N LEU A 68 -6.46 3.20 2.85
CA LEU A 68 -5.21 2.58 2.45
C LEU A 68 -4.17 2.77 3.57
N LEU A 69 -3.61 1.69 4.05
CA LEU A 69 -2.48 1.74 4.97
C LEU A 69 -1.14 1.71 4.22
N ASN A 70 -1.08 1.00 3.08
CA ASN A 70 0.14 0.83 2.30
C ASN A 70 0.01 1.44 0.90
N ASN A 71 -0.72 0.79 0.00
CA ASN A 71 -0.81 1.21 -1.40
C ASN A 71 -1.99 0.62 -2.15
N VAL A 72 -2.26 1.21 -3.32
CA VAL A 72 -3.08 0.60 -4.38
C VAL A 72 -2.24 0.40 -5.61
N SER A 73 -2.27 -0.78 -6.20
CA SER A 73 -1.76 -1.01 -7.53
C SER A 73 -2.90 -1.19 -8.53
N LEU A 74 -2.80 -0.51 -9.67
CA LEU A 74 -3.72 -0.61 -10.80
C LEU A 74 -3.04 -1.33 -11.96
N GLY A 75 -3.80 -2.17 -12.66
CA GLY A 75 -3.30 -2.93 -13.82
C GLY A 75 -2.73 -4.29 -13.45
N ILE A 76 -1.63 -4.66 -14.05
CA ILE A 76 -1.08 -6.03 -14.09
C ILE A 76 -0.89 -6.70 -12.73
N TYR A 77 -0.58 -5.96 -11.70
CA TYR A 77 -0.34 -6.55 -10.38
C TYR A 77 -1.60 -7.17 -9.80
N ALA A 78 -2.76 -6.61 -10.11
CA ALA A 78 -4.05 -7.13 -9.66
C ALA A 78 -4.33 -8.54 -10.22
N SER A 79 -4.07 -8.76 -11.50
CA SER A 79 -4.28 -10.07 -12.14
C SER A 79 -3.39 -11.18 -11.58
N LEU A 80 -2.24 -10.82 -10.99
CA LEU A 80 -1.34 -11.77 -10.30
C LEU A 80 -1.85 -12.17 -8.92
N VAL A 81 -2.49 -11.27 -8.22
CA VAL A 81 -3.02 -11.57 -6.89
C VAL A 81 -4.20 -12.53 -7.04
N HIS A 82 -5.08 -12.34 -8.03
CA HIS A 82 -6.19 -13.25 -8.35
C HIS A 82 -5.76 -14.70 -8.62
N ARG A 83 -4.58 -14.92 -9.22
CA ARG A 83 -4.07 -16.27 -9.50
C ARG A 83 -3.40 -16.96 -8.30
N ARG A 84 -3.27 -16.30 -7.15
CA ARG A 84 -2.49 -16.82 -6.00
C ARG A 84 -3.24 -17.70 -5.02
N GLU A 85 -4.54 -17.78 -5.05
CA GLU A 85 -5.30 -18.59 -4.07
C GLU A 85 -4.99 -20.09 -4.10
N GLY A 86 -4.35 -20.61 -5.15
CA GLY A 86 -4.05 -22.02 -5.32
C GLY A 86 -2.72 -22.55 -4.76
N HIS A 87 -1.69 -21.73 -4.44
CA HIS A 87 -0.33 -22.22 -4.17
C HIS A 87 0.44 -21.46 -3.07
N ARG A 88 0.05 -21.64 -1.84
CA ARG A 88 0.33 -20.77 -0.68
C ARG A 88 1.71 -20.85 0.02
N ARG A 89 2.70 -21.68 -0.36
CA ARG A 89 3.87 -21.90 0.53
C ARG A 89 5.31 -21.76 0.01
N ARG A 90 5.60 -21.50 -1.27
CA ARG A 90 7.01 -21.58 -1.76
C ARG A 90 7.60 -20.41 -2.54
N ARG A 91 7.00 -19.18 -2.59
CA ARG A 91 7.35 -18.21 -3.65
C ARG A 91 7.61 -16.75 -3.25
N ALA A 92 8.08 -16.45 -2.06
CA ALA A 92 8.42 -15.06 -1.70
C ALA A 92 9.61 -14.49 -2.51
N ALA A 93 10.62 -15.32 -2.82
CA ALA A 93 11.78 -14.92 -3.61
C ALA A 93 11.45 -14.65 -5.10
N PHE A 94 10.45 -15.34 -5.65
CA PHE A 94 10.07 -15.19 -7.06
C PHE A 94 9.06 -14.05 -7.32
N ALA A 95 8.50 -13.41 -6.30
CA ALA A 95 7.50 -12.37 -6.50
C ALA A 95 8.08 -11.13 -7.20
N ARG A 96 9.33 -10.77 -6.90
CA ARG A 96 10.05 -9.63 -7.52
C ARG A 96 10.39 -9.91 -8.98
N VAL A 97 10.92 -11.09 -9.27
CA VAL A 97 11.24 -11.53 -10.64
C VAL A 97 9.97 -11.68 -11.47
N ARG A 98 8.85 -12.12 -10.89
CA ARG A 98 7.57 -12.24 -11.57
C ARG A 98 6.92 -10.88 -11.83
N ALA A 99 7.02 -9.90 -10.92
CA ALA A 99 6.57 -8.55 -11.18
C ALA A 99 7.32 -7.94 -12.38
N LEU A 100 8.63 -8.13 -12.43
CA LEU A 100 9.44 -7.71 -13.56
C LEU A 100 9.10 -8.49 -14.85
N ALA A 101 8.91 -9.82 -14.76
CA ALA A 101 8.55 -10.64 -15.91
C ALA A 101 7.17 -10.28 -16.48
N ILE A 102 6.27 -9.78 -15.65
CA ILE A 102 4.91 -9.38 -16.07
C ILE A 102 4.93 -7.99 -16.70
N LEU A 103 5.73 -7.07 -16.21
CA LEU A 103 6.01 -5.82 -16.93
C LEU A 103 6.51 -6.09 -18.34
N LEU A 104 7.22 -7.22 -18.56
CA LEU A 104 7.71 -7.64 -19.85
C LEU A 104 6.68 -8.38 -20.73
N THR A 105 5.63 -8.97 -20.16
CA THR A 105 4.68 -9.83 -20.89
C THR A 105 3.39 -9.13 -21.28
N HIS A 106 2.94 -8.08 -20.59
CA HIS A 106 1.80 -7.28 -21.01
C HIS A 106 2.21 -6.18 -21.99
N ARG A 107 1.62 -6.22 -23.17
CA ARG A 107 2.01 -5.38 -24.30
C ARG A 107 1.26 -4.05 -24.43
N GLN A 108 0.15 -3.85 -23.70
CA GLN A 108 -0.66 -2.65 -23.89
C GLN A 108 -0.69 -1.78 -22.62
N PRO A 109 -0.53 -0.45 -22.75
CA PRO A 109 -0.75 0.50 -21.68
C PRO A 109 -2.19 0.45 -21.17
N LEU A 110 -2.42 0.93 -19.93
CA LEU A 110 -3.74 0.97 -19.29
C LEU A 110 -4.71 1.99 -19.92
N GLY A 111 -4.22 2.88 -20.80
CA GLY A 111 -5.05 3.94 -21.39
C GLY A 111 -5.62 4.89 -20.33
N ILE A 112 -4.78 5.32 -19.41
CA ILE A 112 -5.15 6.17 -18.27
C ILE A 112 -4.75 7.62 -18.45
N SER A 113 -5.38 8.50 -17.67
CA SER A 113 -4.90 9.84 -17.40
C SER A 113 -4.73 10.07 -15.89
N ILE A 114 -3.77 10.91 -15.52
CA ILE A 114 -3.55 11.37 -14.14
C ILE A 114 -3.77 12.88 -14.14
N ASP A 115 -4.75 13.35 -13.36
CA ASP A 115 -5.16 14.76 -13.31
C ASP A 115 -5.47 15.34 -14.70
N GLY A 116 -6.10 14.52 -15.56
CA GLY A 116 -6.45 14.88 -16.94
C GLY A 116 -5.29 14.80 -17.95
N VAL A 117 -4.07 14.46 -17.52
CA VAL A 117 -2.91 14.30 -18.41
C VAL A 117 -2.78 12.82 -18.79
N PRO A 118 -2.83 12.45 -20.09
CA PRO A 118 -2.63 11.08 -20.53
C PRO A 118 -1.27 10.53 -20.10
N VAL A 119 -1.28 9.28 -19.63
CA VAL A 119 -0.07 8.58 -19.17
C VAL A 119 -0.03 7.19 -19.78
N GLU A 120 1.02 6.91 -20.52
CA GLU A 120 1.26 5.58 -21.09
C GLU A 120 1.99 4.72 -20.06
N SER A 121 1.21 4.02 -19.22
CA SER A 121 1.76 3.07 -18.26
C SER A 121 0.91 1.81 -18.18
N ARG A 122 1.58 0.69 -17.92
CA ARG A 122 0.96 -0.63 -17.71
C ARG A 122 0.70 -0.91 -16.23
N LEU A 123 1.24 -0.07 -15.36
CA LEU A 123 1.13 -0.17 -13.92
C LEU A 123 1.11 1.22 -13.31
N VAL A 124 0.15 1.46 -12.42
CA VAL A 124 0.20 2.58 -11.48
C VAL A 124 0.22 2.02 -10.07
N LEU A 125 1.19 2.45 -9.27
CA LEU A 125 1.24 2.17 -7.85
C LEU A 125 1.05 3.48 -7.09
N ALA A 126 -0.12 3.65 -6.46
CA ALA A 126 -0.40 4.76 -5.56
C ALA A 126 -0.01 4.36 -4.13
N ALA A 127 1.02 4.96 -3.60
CA ALA A 127 1.60 4.65 -2.30
C ALA A 127 1.30 5.74 -1.26
N ASN A 128 0.95 5.31 -0.06
CA ASN A 128 0.85 6.15 1.13
C ASN A 128 2.26 6.38 1.68
N ASN A 129 2.84 7.54 1.42
CA ASN A 129 4.23 7.94 1.62
C ASN A 129 5.23 7.22 0.66
N ALA A 130 6.47 7.71 0.64
CA ALA A 130 7.51 7.23 -0.28
C ALA A 130 7.94 5.80 0.00
N TYR A 131 8.16 5.03 -1.06
CA TYR A 131 8.84 3.75 -1.00
C TYR A 131 10.33 3.90 -1.30
N VAL A 132 11.16 3.16 -0.56
CA VAL A 132 12.55 2.95 -0.95
C VAL A 132 12.57 2.07 -2.19
N LEU A 133 13.18 2.56 -3.26
CA LEU A 133 13.26 1.85 -4.54
C LEU A 133 14.59 1.10 -4.72
N GLU A 134 15.50 1.20 -3.75
CA GLU A 134 16.84 0.61 -3.77
C GLU A 134 16.92 -0.65 -2.90
N LEU A 135 17.82 -1.57 -3.28
CA LEU A 135 18.13 -2.75 -2.47
C LEU A 135 19.07 -2.36 -1.32
N PRO A 136 18.97 -3.00 -0.15
CA PRO A 136 18.09 -4.14 0.20
C PRO A 136 16.67 -3.77 0.63
N SER A 137 16.39 -2.49 0.87
CA SER A 137 15.16 -1.99 1.49
C SER A 137 14.00 -1.75 0.50
N LEU A 138 14.07 -2.34 -0.69
CA LEU A 138 13.07 -2.16 -1.74
C LEU A 138 11.64 -2.43 -1.24
N GLY A 139 10.78 -1.41 -1.36
CA GLY A 139 9.39 -1.45 -0.93
C GLY A 139 9.19 -1.28 0.58
N GLU A 140 10.16 -0.75 1.28
CA GLU A 140 10.03 -0.27 2.65
C GLU A 140 9.69 1.23 2.67
N ARG A 141 9.02 1.68 3.72
CA ARG A 141 8.79 3.11 3.96
C ARG A 141 9.58 3.53 5.18
N GLN A 142 10.42 4.53 5.02
CA GLN A 142 11.21 5.09 6.12
C GLN A 142 10.39 6.04 6.98
N ARG A 143 9.38 6.67 6.38
CA ARG A 143 8.48 7.61 7.05
C ARG A 143 7.03 7.27 6.73
N LEU A 144 6.16 7.50 7.70
CA LEU A 144 4.72 7.31 7.60
C LEU A 144 3.95 8.61 7.87
N ASP A 145 4.63 9.75 7.82
CA ASP A 145 4.11 11.07 8.19
C ASP A 145 4.60 12.19 7.26
N GLU A 146 4.84 11.89 5.98
CA GLU A 146 5.30 12.88 5.00
C GLU A 146 4.17 13.78 4.48
N GLY A 147 2.92 13.37 4.69
CA GLY A 147 1.74 14.07 4.18
C GLY A 147 1.63 14.01 2.66
N LYS A 148 2.15 12.97 2.01
CA LYS A 148 2.17 12.84 0.54
C LYS A 148 1.80 11.45 0.07
N LEU A 149 1.08 11.41 -1.04
CA LEU A 149 0.98 10.25 -1.90
C LEU A 149 2.11 10.27 -2.93
N TYR A 150 2.54 9.07 -3.31
CA TYR A 150 3.47 8.86 -4.41
C TYR A 150 2.82 7.94 -5.45
N LEU A 151 2.78 8.42 -6.71
CA LEU A 151 2.37 7.59 -7.83
C LEU A 151 3.61 7.15 -8.61
N TYR A 152 3.81 5.85 -8.68
CA TYR A 152 4.87 5.24 -9.46
C TYR A 152 4.29 4.65 -10.74
N CYS A 153 4.81 5.09 -11.88
CA CYS A 153 4.47 4.63 -13.23
C CYS A 153 5.76 4.23 -13.95
N PRO A 154 6.29 3.01 -13.73
CA PRO A 154 7.68 2.67 -14.07
C PRO A 154 8.04 2.79 -15.56
N ASP A 155 7.05 2.77 -16.45
CA ASP A 155 7.19 2.85 -17.90
C ASP A 155 6.67 4.18 -18.48
N ALA A 156 6.46 5.20 -17.63
CA ALA A 156 6.07 6.55 -18.04
C ALA A 156 7.14 7.59 -17.71
N GLU A 157 7.01 8.77 -18.31
CA GLU A 157 7.86 9.92 -18.02
C GLU A 157 6.98 11.10 -17.58
N PRO A 158 7.13 11.65 -16.34
CA PRO A 158 7.99 11.14 -15.29
C PRO A 158 7.45 9.82 -14.68
N SER A 159 8.38 8.95 -14.27
CA SER A 159 8.04 7.66 -13.67
C SER A 159 7.51 7.75 -12.23
N GLU A 160 7.70 8.90 -11.59
CA GLU A 160 7.24 9.19 -10.22
C GLU A 160 6.61 10.58 -10.16
N ARG A 161 5.50 10.66 -9.41
CA ARG A 161 4.83 11.91 -9.05
C ARG A 161 4.50 11.87 -7.56
N SER A 162 4.55 13.03 -6.89
CA SER A 162 4.13 13.13 -5.50
C SER A 162 3.22 14.33 -5.28
N GLY A 163 2.25 14.19 -4.38
CA GLY A 163 1.26 15.23 -4.08
C GLY A 163 0.31 14.79 -2.98
N GLU A 164 -0.61 15.66 -2.63
CA GLU A 164 -1.63 15.34 -1.60
C GLU A 164 -2.85 14.63 -2.19
N ARG A 165 -3.08 14.81 -3.50
CA ARG A 165 -4.25 14.30 -4.20
C ARG A 165 -3.92 14.02 -5.66
N PHE A 166 -4.49 12.97 -6.21
CA PHE A 166 -4.45 12.62 -7.63
C PHE A 166 -5.78 12.04 -8.07
N VAL A 167 -6.19 12.32 -9.30
CA VAL A 167 -7.33 11.67 -9.94
C VAL A 167 -6.81 10.80 -11.08
N VAL A 168 -7.08 9.51 -11.00
CA VAL A 168 -6.76 8.57 -12.08
C VAL A 168 -8.05 8.20 -12.80
N ASP A 169 -8.09 8.49 -14.09
CA ASP A 169 -9.20 8.13 -14.97
C ASP A 169 -8.73 7.16 -16.06
N ALA A 170 -9.63 6.37 -16.62
CA ALA A 170 -9.36 5.42 -17.67
C ALA A 170 -10.53 5.33 -18.64
N ALA A 171 -10.23 4.92 -19.88
CA ALA A 171 -11.27 4.65 -20.88
C ALA A 171 -12.24 3.53 -20.42
N GLU A 172 -11.72 2.57 -19.66
CA GLU A 172 -12.53 1.55 -19.00
C GLU A 172 -13.00 2.08 -17.66
N HIS A 173 -14.32 2.08 -17.42
CA HIS A 173 -14.93 2.55 -16.16
C HIS A 173 -14.56 1.71 -14.92
N ARG A 174 -13.82 0.63 -15.09
CA ARG A 174 -13.39 -0.27 -14.01
C ARG A 174 -12.00 -0.79 -14.31
N LEU A 175 -11.11 -0.66 -13.33
CA LEU A 175 -9.75 -1.20 -13.39
C LEU A 175 -9.56 -2.28 -12.33
N GLU A 176 -8.90 -3.38 -12.72
CA GLU A 176 -8.38 -4.33 -11.74
C GLU A 176 -7.38 -3.65 -10.83
N ALA A 177 -7.55 -3.85 -9.53
CA ALA A 177 -6.73 -3.24 -8.50
C ALA A 177 -6.27 -4.28 -7.46
N ALA A 178 -5.21 -3.96 -6.75
CA ALA A 178 -4.93 -4.59 -5.47
C ALA A 178 -4.73 -3.49 -4.43
N ILE A 179 -5.55 -3.53 -3.37
CA ILE A 179 -5.56 -2.56 -2.27
C ILE A 179 -4.91 -3.23 -1.06
N ASP A 180 -3.83 -2.64 -0.54
CA ASP A 180 -3.02 -3.22 0.55
C ASP A 180 -2.64 -4.70 0.31
N GLY A 181 -2.54 -5.08 -0.98
CA GLY A 181 -2.19 -6.42 -1.43
C GLY A 181 -3.35 -7.39 -1.59
N GLU A 182 -4.60 -6.96 -1.36
CA GLU A 182 -5.81 -7.76 -1.60
C GLU A 182 -6.44 -7.40 -2.95
N PRO A 183 -6.88 -8.40 -3.74
CA PRO A 183 -7.51 -8.17 -5.04
C PRO A 183 -8.81 -7.38 -4.90
N ASP A 184 -8.98 -6.40 -5.78
CA ASP A 184 -10.18 -5.56 -5.84
C ASP A 184 -10.40 -5.02 -7.25
N VAL A 185 -11.45 -4.24 -7.43
CA VAL A 185 -11.74 -3.48 -8.63
C VAL A 185 -12.11 -2.07 -8.22
N VAL A 186 -11.49 -1.07 -8.83
CA VAL A 186 -11.84 0.33 -8.63
C VAL A 186 -12.61 0.87 -9.83
N SER A 187 -13.59 1.72 -9.58
CA SER A 187 -14.26 2.49 -10.63
C SER A 187 -13.42 3.69 -10.99
N THR A 188 -13.43 4.11 -12.26
CA THR A 188 -12.76 5.32 -12.70
C THR A 188 -13.79 6.37 -13.11
N PRO A 189 -13.51 7.67 -12.91
CA PRO A 189 -12.30 8.18 -12.24
C PRO A 189 -12.25 7.81 -10.76
N VAL A 190 -11.04 7.49 -10.25
CA VAL A 190 -10.77 7.24 -8.83
C VAL A 190 -9.91 8.36 -8.25
N GLU A 191 -10.32 8.90 -7.11
CA GLU A 191 -9.54 9.90 -6.38
C GLU A 191 -8.66 9.23 -5.34
N PHE A 192 -7.36 9.45 -5.43
CA PHE A 192 -6.40 9.15 -4.37
C PHE A 192 -6.11 10.41 -3.58
N ARG A 193 -6.23 10.37 -2.24
CA ARG A 193 -5.87 11.49 -1.35
C ARG A 193 -5.14 11.00 -0.11
N ILE A 194 -4.33 11.85 0.48
CA ILE A 194 -3.67 11.62 1.77
C ILE A 194 -4.44 12.33 2.87
N GLU A 195 -4.55 11.70 4.03
CA GLU A 195 -4.99 12.31 5.28
C GLU A 195 -3.79 12.34 6.23
N PRO A 196 -3.09 13.50 6.33
CA PRO A 196 -1.86 13.59 7.09
C PRO A 196 -2.09 13.39 8.58
N ARG A 197 -1.25 12.56 9.22
CA ARG A 197 -1.25 12.29 10.67
C ARG A 197 -2.61 11.93 11.24
N ALA A 198 -3.46 11.30 10.45
CA ALA A 198 -4.84 11.03 10.83
C ALA A 198 -4.95 9.85 11.79
N LEU A 199 -4.20 8.77 11.57
CA LEU A 199 -4.29 7.55 12.38
C LEU A 199 -3.33 7.59 13.57
N ARG A 200 -3.88 7.38 14.76
CA ARG A 200 -3.10 7.18 16.00
C ARG A 200 -2.67 5.73 16.09
N VAL A 201 -1.38 5.47 16.23
CA VAL A 201 -0.83 4.11 16.39
C VAL A 201 0.01 4.04 17.66
N LEU A 202 -0.07 2.90 18.36
CA LEU A 202 0.85 2.59 19.43
C LEU A 202 1.93 1.65 18.90
N VAL A 203 3.18 1.99 19.15
CA VAL A 203 4.35 1.18 18.77
C VAL A 203 5.15 0.83 20.03
N PRO A 204 5.87 -0.31 20.04
CA PRO A 204 6.77 -0.63 21.15
C PRO A 204 7.77 0.50 21.40
N PRO A 205 8.24 0.70 22.63
CA PRO A 205 9.32 1.64 22.92
C PRO A 205 10.57 1.21 22.16
N GLU A 206 11.38 2.19 21.74
CA GLU A 206 12.65 1.89 21.09
C GLU A 206 13.52 1.04 22.02
N ARG A 207 14.05 -0.06 21.50
CA ARG A 207 15.01 -0.87 22.27
C ARG A 207 16.29 -0.05 22.34
N GLY A 208 16.63 0.44 23.52
CA GLY A 208 17.89 1.11 23.82
C GLY A 208 19.11 0.20 23.60
#